data_2a0e133aa1238afd726f6cd1238baee7
#
_entry.id   2a0e133aa1238afd726f6cd1238baee7
#
_cell.length_a   1.000
_cell.length_b   1.000
_cell.length_c   1.000
_cell.angle_alpha   90.00
_cell.angle_beta   90.00
_cell.angle_gamma   90.00
#
_symmetry.space_group_name_H-M   'P 1'
#
loop_
_entity.id
_entity.type
_entity.pdbx_description
1 polymer ?
#
loop_
_entity_poly.entity_id
_entity_poly.type
_entity_poly.pdbx_seq_one_letter_code
_entity_poly.pdbx_strand_id
1 'polypeptide(L)'
;MVLKALAHRPSLNPLLVGCRQWLQASYEQLLPRCHEPLADPSQLEIVDEPLTEAIAPGSISAAAGAASFGWLTRATEAVLDGRAQALVTAPIAKTAWHQAGHHYPGQTERLAELCGCDDAAMLFTARSPQSGWRFNTLLATTHIPLSSVPAALTPERLERRLSQLEGFCRRFRQRPRLRVAGLNPHAGEAGQLGTEEQRWITACLRAYQQRHNNIQLEGPVPPDTCWLGAAQAWNDSQHVEEGCDGYLALYHDQGLIPVKVLAFDQAVNTTLGLPFLRTSPDHGTGFDRAGQGSARGASMLAAIDTAVELG
;
A
#
# COMPACT_ATOMS: atom_id res chain seq x y z
N MET A 1 1.21 17.17 -6.00
CA MET A 1 0.48 16.10 -5.27
C MET A 1 0.80 16.15 -3.79
N VAL A 2 2.07 15.99 -3.35
CA VAL A 2 2.46 16.05 -1.92
C VAL A 2 2.06 17.38 -1.28
N LEU A 3 2.42 18.53 -1.89
CA LEU A 3 2.08 19.84 -1.33
C LEU A 3 0.57 20.10 -1.24
N LYS A 4 -0.24 19.56 -2.17
CA LYS A 4 -1.70 19.60 -2.06
C LYS A 4 -2.20 18.79 -0.86
N ALA A 5 -1.71 17.56 -0.70
CA ALA A 5 -2.11 16.70 0.41
C ALA A 5 -1.75 17.33 1.77
N LEU A 6 -0.54 17.87 1.91
CA LEU A 6 -0.10 18.52 3.13
C LEU A 6 -0.87 19.82 3.47
N ALA A 7 -1.32 20.57 2.46
CA ALA A 7 -2.18 21.73 2.69
C ALA A 7 -3.50 21.38 3.40
N HIS A 8 -3.99 20.14 3.26
CA HIS A 8 -5.15 19.62 3.99
C HIS A 8 -4.83 19.14 5.42
N ARG A 9 -3.55 19.15 5.82
CA ARG A 9 -3.08 18.70 7.15
C ARG A 9 -2.08 19.70 7.74
N PRO A 10 -2.48 20.95 7.98
CA PRO A 10 -1.58 22.03 8.41
C PRO A 10 -0.96 21.80 9.79
N SER A 11 -1.57 20.95 10.62
CA SER A 11 -1.04 20.57 11.94
C SER A 11 -0.04 19.40 11.91
N LEU A 12 0.13 18.76 10.77
CA LEU A 12 1.08 17.66 10.61
C LEU A 12 2.48 18.23 10.37
N ASN A 13 3.47 17.74 11.11
CA ASN A 13 4.88 18.05 10.90
C ASN A 13 5.58 16.89 10.20
N PRO A 14 5.47 16.75 8.89
CA PRO A 14 6.14 15.68 8.16
C PRO A 14 7.61 16.02 7.97
N LEU A 15 8.46 14.99 8.07
CA LEU A 15 9.84 15.09 7.61
C LEU A 15 9.89 14.77 6.11
N LEU A 16 10.06 15.78 5.28
CA LEU A 16 10.23 15.58 3.84
C LEU A 16 11.68 15.28 3.50
N VAL A 17 11.90 14.34 2.58
CA VAL A 17 13.24 14.08 2.03
C VAL A 17 13.25 14.40 0.55
N GLY A 18 14.16 15.31 0.14
CA GLY A 18 14.25 15.75 -1.24
C GLY A 18 15.03 17.06 -1.40
N CYS A 19 15.15 17.54 -2.61
CA CYS A 19 15.84 18.81 -2.89
C CYS A 19 14.95 20.00 -2.55
N ARG A 20 15.35 20.76 -1.53
CA ARG A 20 14.65 21.97 -1.06
C ARG A 20 14.49 23.00 -2.17
N GLN A 21 15.57 23.29 -2.90
CA GLN A 21 15.55 24.27 -3.97
C GLN A 21 14.58 23.88 -5.11
N TRP A 22 14.60 22.61 -5.50
CA TRP A 22 13.70 22.12 -6.55
C TRP A 22 12.22 22.11 -6.10
N LEU A 23 11.98 21.77 -4.83
CA LEU A 23 10.63 21.79 -4.25
C LEU A 23 10.08 23.22 -4.17
N GLN A 24 10.91 24.18 -3.76
CA GLN A 24 10.55 25.61 -3.70
C GLN A 24 10.24 26.17 -5.10
N ALA A 25 11.12 25.92 -6.08
CA ALA A 25 10.89 26.34 -7.46
C ALA A 25 9.61 25.72 -8.07
N SER A 26 9.35 24.44 -7.75
CA SER A 26 8.13 23.76 -8.17
C SER A 26 6.87 24.37 -7.54
N TYR A 27 6.92 24.75 -6.26
CA TYR A 27 5.84 25.44 -5.56
C TYR A 27 5.52 26.78 -6.23
N GLU A 28 6.52 27.62 -6.44
CA GLU A 28 6.36 28.93 -7.09
C GLU A 28 5.79 28.84 -8.50
N GLN A 29 6.22 27.85 -9.27
CA GLN A 29 5.70 27.57 -10.62
C GLN A 29 4.24 27.11 -10.60
N LEU A 30 3.82 26.37 -9.55
CA LEU A 30 2.48 25.79 -9.45
C LEU A 30 1.47 26.75 -8.85
N LEU A 31 1.88 27.71 -8.00
CA LEU A 31 0.97 28.65 -7.35
C LEU A 31 -0.03 29.33 -8.31
N PRO A 32 0.39 29.91 -9.46
CA PRO A 32 -0.54 30.55 -10.38
C PRO A 32 -1.39 29.57 -11.20
N ARG A 33 -1.09 28.28 -11.18
CA ARG A 33 -1.74 27.25 -12.01
C ARG A 33 -2.65 26.33 -11.23
N CYS A 34 -2.54 26.34 -9.90
CA CYS A 34 -3.26 25.41 -9.03
C CYS A 34 -4.44 26.12 -8.36
N HIS A 35 -5.65 25.56 -8.51
CA HIS A 35 -6.86 26.08 -7.84
C HIS A 35 -6.99 25.53 -6.38
N GLU A 36 -6.30 24.45 -6.08
CA GLU A 36 -6.27 23.86 -4.74
C GLU A 36 -5.12 24.47 -3.92
N PRO A 37 -5.26 24.58 -2.59
CA PRO A 37 -4.19 25.08 -1.74
C PRO A 37 -2.94 24.19 -1.84
N LEU A 38 -1.78 24.82 -1.70
CA LEU A 38 -0.47 24.15 -1.64
C LEU A 38 0.20 24.48 -0.31
N ALA A 39 0.76 23.49 0.36
CA ALA A 39 1.61 23.73 1.52
C ALA A 39 2.90 24.44 1.08
N ASP A 40 3.28 25.48 1.80
CA ASP A 40 4.52 26.24 1.51
C ASP A 40 5.74 25.43 1.97
N PRO A 41 6.67 25.06 1.08
CA PRO A 41 7.87 24.32 1.43
C PRO A 41 8.76 25.03 2.47
N SER A 42 8.71 26.36 2.55
CA SER A 42 9.49 27.12 3.53
C SER A 42 9.07 26.86 4.99
N GLN A 43 7.85 26.36 5.18
CA GLN A 43 7.28 26.04 6.49
C GLN A 43 7.43 24.54 6.85
N LEU A 44 8.05 23.73 5.97
CA LEU A 44 8.17 22.29 6.15
C LEU A 44 9.57 21.90 6.59
N GLU A 45 9.69 20.89 7.45
CA GLU A 45 10.96 20.29 7.79
C GLU A 45 11.45 19.43 6.60
N ILE A 46 12.59 19.76 6.03
CA ILE A 46 13.15 19.11 4.86
C ILE A 46 14.56 18.61 5.16
N VAL A 47 14.77 17.30 5.03
CA VAL A 47 16.11 16.74 4.87
C VAL A 47 16.53 17.05 3.43
N ASP A 48 17.39 18.05 3.30
CA ASP A 48 17.79 18.55 2.00
C ASP A 48 18.83 17.63 1.35
N GLU A 49 18.44 17.03 0.25
CA GLU A 49 19.25 16.18 -0.62
C GLU A 49 19.31 16.85 -2.00
N PRO A 50 20.30 17.70 -2.26
CA PRO A 50 20.37 18.50 -3.47
C PRO A 50 20.45 17.65 -4.74
N LEU A 51 19.87 18.17 -5.83
CA LEU A 51 20.07 17.58 -7.15
C LEU A 51 21.51 17.80 -7.62
N THR A 52 22.14 16.76 -8.13
CA THR A 52 23.47 16.83 -8.75
C THR A 52 23.39 17.34 -10.19
N GLU A 53 22.25 17.13 -10.85
CA GLU A 53 21.97 17.56 -12.21
C GLU A 53 20.53 18.09 -12.31
N ALA A 54 20.29 18.97 -13.27
CA ALA A 54 18.96 19.51 -13.51
C ALA A 54 17.99 18.42 -14.01
N ILE A 55 16.78 18.40 -13.46
CA ILE A 55 15.69 17.50 -13.89
C ILE A 55 14.56 18.33 -14.48
N ALA A 56 13.94 17.82 -15.55
CA ALA A 56 12.76 18.42 -16.16
C ALA A 56 11.47 17.70 -15.70
N PRO A 57 10.45 18.43 -15.20
CA PRO A 57 9.17 17.82 -14.86
C PRO A 57 8.55 17.12 -16.07
N GLY A 58 7.96 15.92 -15.84
CA GLY A 58 7.28 15.15 -16.89
C GLY A 58 8.21 14.39 -17.84
N SER A 59 9.52 14.34 -17.56
CA SER A 59 10.48 13.57 -18.34
C SER A 59 11.19 12.50 -17.53
N ILE A 60 11.54 11.39 -18.18
CA ILE A 60 12.35 10.32 -17.61
C ILE A 60 13.82 10.64 -17.85
N SER A 61 14.64 10.59 -16.80
CA SER A 61 16.09 10.78 -16.91
C SER A 61 16.83 9.99 -15.84
N ALA A 62 18.11 9.67 -16.10
CA ALA A 62 18.99 9.05 -15.14
C ALA A 62 19.16 9.93 -13.88
N ALA A 63 19.27 11.25 -14.06
CA ALA A 63 19.39 12.20 -12.94
C ALA A 63 18.15 12.14 -12.01
N ALA A 64 16.94 12.13 -12.57
CA ALA A 64 15.71 11.96 -11.77
C ALA A 64 15.65 10.58 -11.10
N GLY A 65 16.16 9.55 -11.78
CA GLY A 65 16.29 8.19 -11.24
C GLY A 65 17.21 8.14 -10.04
N ALA A 66 18.42 8.67 -10.18
CA ALA A 66 19.43 8.73 -9.11
C ALA A 66 18.90 9.53 -7.90
N ALA A 67 18.32 10.70 -8.14
CA ALA A 67 17.76 11.55 -7.09
C ALA A 67 16.66 10.82 -6.31
N SER A 68 15.65 10.28 -6.98
CA SER A 68 14.53 9.59 -6.32
C SER A 68 14.97 8.32 -5.59
N PHE A 69 15.99 7.62 -6.07
CA PHE A 69 16.60 6.47 -5.39
C PHE A 69 17.33 6.90 -4.10
N GLY A 70 18.12 7.95 -4.17
CA GLY A 70 18.82 8.52 -3.02
C GLY A 70 17.83 9.03 -1.96
N TRP A 71 16.80 9.76 -2.38
CA TRP A 71 15.77 10.27 -1.45
C TRP A 71 15.01 9.14 -0.75
N LEU A 72 14.67 8.06 -1.46
CA LEU A 72 14.05 6.89 -0.84
C LEU A 72 14.98 6.24 0.18
N THR A 73 16.26 6.08 -0.15
CA THR A 73 17.25 5.53 0.76
C THR A 73 17.36 6.40 2.01
N ARG A 74 17.51 7.71 1.86
CA ARG A 74 17.64 8.66 2.97
C ARG A 74 16.39 8.72 3.85
N ALA A 75 15.19 8.66 3.24
CA ALA A 75 13.93 8.61 3.97
C ALA A 75 13.81 7.31 4.79
N THR A 76 14.26 6.19 4.23
CA THR A 76 14.29 4.90 4.93
C THR A 76 15.22 4.91 6.13
N GLU A 77 16.43 5.45 5.96
CA GLU A 77 17.38 5.63 7.06
C GLU A 77 16.78 6.48 8.19
N ALA A 78 16.12 7.60 7.84
CA ALA A 78 15.50 8.47 8.84
C ALA A 78 14.42 7.75 9.67
N VAL A 79 13.65 6.83 9.09
CA VAL A 79 12.69 6.03 9.85
C VAL A 79 13.39 4.96 10.70
N LEU A 80 14.43 4.30 10.18
CA LEU A 80 15.21 3.31 10.92
C LEU A 80 15.95 3.95 12.11
N ASP A 81 16.39 5.19 11.97
CA ASP A 81 16.99 5.99 13.04
C ASP A 81 15.97 6.54 14.07
N GLY A 82 14.67 6.23 13.89
CA GLY A 82 13.60 6.67 14.80
C GLY A 82 13.20 8.15 14.66
N ARG A 83 13.62 8.83 13.60
CA ARG A 83 13.24 10.24 13.33
C ARG A 83 11.81 10.36 12.83
N ALA A 84 11.23 9.28 12.32
CA ALA A 84 9.83 9.18 11.93
C ALA A 84 9.29 7.78 12.26
N GLN A 85 7.96 7.65 12.42
CA GLN A 85 7.29 6.41 12.79
C GLN A 85 6.84 5.60 11.57
N ALA A 86 6.64 6.26 10.43
CA ALA A 86 6.16 5.64 9.19
C ALA A 86 6.79 6.31 7.97
N LEU A 87 6.75 5.64 6.84
CA LEU A 87 7.24 6.12 5.56
C LEU A 87 6.11 6.28 4.56
N VAL A 88 5.94 7.47 4.00
CA VAL A 88 5.03 7.71 2.87
C VAL A 88 5.83 7.98 1.61
N THR A 89 5.66 7.17 0.58
CA THR A 89 6.42 7.34 -0.65
C THR A 89 5.53 7.82 -1.80
N ALA A 90 6.06 8.74 -2.62
CA ALA A 90 5.47 9.11 -3.89
C ALA A 90 5.80 8.06 -4.98
N PRO A 91 5.02 8.00 -6.08
CA PRO A 91 5.31 7.11 -7.21
C PRO A 91 6.68 7.41 -7.83
N ILE A 92 7.35 6.36 -8.31
CA ILE A 92 8.61 6.44 -9.04
C ILE A 92 8.50 5.88 -10.45
N ALA A 93 9.42 6.28 -11.34
CA ALA A 93 9.58 5.68 -12.65
C ALA A 93 10.70 4.64 -12.60
N LYS A 94 10.37 3.36 -12.69
CA LYS A 94 11.36 2.26 -12.74
C LYS A 94 12.38 2.45 -13.85
N THR A 95 11.93 2.93 -15.02
CA THR A 95 12.81 3.23 -16.16
C THR A 95 13.87 4.27 -15.81
N ALA A 96 13.53 5.31 -15.03
CA ALA A 96 14.50 6.29 -14.55
C ALA A 96 15.54 5.67 -13.62
N TRP A 97 15.09 4.80 -12.70
CA TRP A 97 16.00 4.04 -11.83
C TRP A 97 16.96 3.16 -12.64
N HIS A 98 16.44 2.42 -13.64
CA HIS A 98 17.28 1.59 -14.52
C HIS A 98 18.29 2.42 -15.31
N GLN A 99 17.91 3.60 -15.82
CA GLN A 99 18.84 4.52 -16.50
C GLN A 99 19.93 5.05 -15.55
N ALA A 100 19.62 5.14 -14.25
CA ALA A 100 20.57 5.51 -13.21
C ALA A 100 21.44 4.33 -12.70
N GLY A 101 21.26 3.13 -13.27
CA GLY A 101 22.00 1.92 -12.86
C GLY A 101 21.38 1.15 -11.69
N HIS A 102 20.17 1.52 -11.24
CA HIS A 102 19.46 0.86 -10.14
C HIS A 102 18.41 -0.12 -10.68
N HIS A 103 18.74 -1.41 -10.70
CA HIS A 103 17.91 -2.48 -11.30
C HIS A 103 17.00 -3.15 -10.26
N TYR A 104 15.98 -2.44 -9.78
CA TYR A 104 14.97 -2.97 -8.87
C TYR A 104 13.62 -3.12 -9.56
N PRO A 105 12.83 -4.16 -9.24
CA PRO A 105 11.45 -4.31 -9.71
C PRO A 105 10.52 -3.17 -9.24
N GLY A 106 10.82 -2.59 -8.08
CA GLY A 106 10.09 -1.45 -7.52
C GLY A 106 10.68 -0.96 -6.20
N GLN A 107 9.95 -0.06 -5.53
CA GLN A 107 10.36 0.48 -4.24
C GLN A 107 10.36 -0.59 -3.13
N THR A 108 9.44 -1.52 -3.17
CA THR A 108 9.26 -2.55 -2.13
C THR A 108 10.53 -3.39 -1.96
N GLU A 109 11.14 -3.81 -3.07
CA GLU A 109 12.35 -4.63 -3.05
C GLU A 109 13.55 -3.85 -2.51
N ARG A 110 13.65 -2.56 -2.86
CA ARG A 110 14.70 -1.69 -2.29
C ARG A 110 14.50 -1.45 -0.80
N LEU A 111 13.27 -1.23 -0.37
CA LEU A 111 12.94 -1.06 1.06
C LEU A 111 13.24 -2.34 1.85
N ALA A 112 12.87 -3.50 1.31
CA ALA A 112 13.14 -4.80 1.92
C ALA A 112 14.66 -5.01 2.11
N GLU A 113 15.46 -4.72 1.09
CA GLU A 113 16.92 -4.78 1.16
C GLU A 113 17.50 -3.85 2.23
N LEU A 114 17.08 -2.57 2.25
CA LEU A 114 17.54 -1.59 3.25
C LEU A 114 17.19 -2.00 4.69
N CYS A 115 16.07 -2.69 4.87
CA CYS A 115 15.60 -3.16 6.17
C CYS A 115 16.11 -4.56 6.53
N GLY A 116 16.84 -5.26 5.64
CA GLY A 116 17.21 -6.65 5.85
C GLY A 116 16.02 -7.61 5.95
N CYS A 117 14.92 -7.34 5.21
CA CYS A 117 13.67 -8.08 5.26
C CYS A 117 13.49 -8.90 3.97
N ASP A 118 13.21 -10.20 4.12
CA ASP A 118 13.06 -11.12 2.97
C ASP A 118 11.61 -11.32 2.50
N ASP A 119 10.61 -10.81 3.23
CA ASP A 119 9.21 -11.14 3.01
C ASP A 119 8.26 -9.93 3.12
N ALA A 120 8.53 -8.90 2.33
CA ALA A 120 7.61 -7.78 2.18
C ALA A 120 6.32 -8.24 1.47
N ALA A 121 5.17 -7.80 1.99
CA ALA A 121 3.86 -8.14 1.47
C ALA A 121 3.06 -6.90 1.08
N MET A 122 2.25 -7.04 0.03
CA MET A 122 1.42 -5.97 -0.49
C MET A 122 0.02 -6.05 0.08
N LEU A 123 -0.36 -5.05 0.85
CA LEU A 123 -1.70 -4.86 1.39
C LEU A 123 -2.32 -3.59 0.79
N PHE A 124 -3.58 -3.67 0.43
CA PHE A 124 -4.38 -2.49 0.11
C PHE A 124 -5.30 -2.17 1.26
N THR A 125 -5.23 -0.95 1.76
CA THR A 125 -6.14 -0.45 2.78
C THR A 125 -6.87 0.78 2.26
N ALA A 126 -8.14 0.91 2.63
CA ALA A 126 -8.95 2.08 2.29
C ALA A 126 -9.93 2.36 3.43
N ARG A 127 -10.15 3.64 3.75
CA ARG A 127 -11.17 4.04 4.71
C ARG A 127 -12.38 4.60 3.97
N SER A 128 -13.56 4.06 4.24
CA SER A 128 -14.79 4.55 3.64
C SER A 128 -15.09 5.97 4.10
N PRO A 129 -15.34 6.91 3.19
CA PRO A 129 -15.81 8.25 3.54
C PRO A 129 -17.27 8.26 4.04
N GLN A 130 -18.05 7.20 3.76
CA GLN A 130 -19.45 7.09 4.16
C GLN A 130 -19.59 6.46 5.55
N SER A 131 -19.00 5.29 5.74
CA SER A 131 -19.18 4.49 6.97
C SER A 131 -18.03 4.62 7.96
N GLY A 132 -16.86 5.10 7.53
CA GLY A 132 -15.63 5.06 8.32
C GLY A 132 -15.01 3.64 8.43
N TRP A 133 -15.65 2.61 7.86
CA TRP A 133 -15.10 1.25 7.85
C TRP A 133 -13.82 1.17 7.03
N ARG A 134 -12.90 0.30 7.47
CA ARG A 134 -11.62 0.11 6.80
C ARG A 134 -11.60 -1.20 6.03
N PHE A 135 -11.48 -1.09 4.71
CA PHE A 135 -11.31 -2.23 3.82
C PHE A 135 -9.83 -2.57 3.69
N ASN A 136 -9.44 -3.76 4.13
CA ASN A 136 -8.05 -4.22 4.11
C ASN A 136 -7.95 -5.54 3.34
N THR A 137 -7.12 -5.57 2.31
CA THR A 137 -6.90 -6.76 1.48
C THR A 137 -5.42 -7.01 1.31
N LEU A 138 -4.92 -8.12 1.87
CA LEU A 138 -3.56 -8.59 1.71
C LEU A 138 -3.48 -9.60 0.57
N LEU A 139 -2.43 -9.55 -0.22
CA LEU A 139 -2.17 -10.47 -1.32
C LEU A 139 -1.18 -11.56 -0.91
N ALA A 140 -1.55 -12.82 -1.06
CA ALA A 140 -0.64 -13.94 -0.80
C ALA A 140 0.42 -14.09 -1.90
N THR A 141 0.01 -13.88 -3.15
CA THR A 141 0.90 -13.76 -4.31
C THR A 141 0.59 -12.48 -5.08
N THR A 142 1.60 -11.89 -5.72
CA THR A 142 1.46 -10.61 -6.43
C THR A 142 1.76 -10.79 -7.92
N HIS A 143 2.78 -10.19 -8.46
CA HIS A 143 3.08 -10.03 -9.88
C HIS A 143 3.67 -11.31 -10.52
N ILE A 144 2.91 -12.40 -10.48
CA ILE A 144 3.26 -13.68 -11.14
C ILE A 144 2.12 -14.10 -12.07
N PRO A 145 2.39 -14.89 -13.11
CA PRO A 145 1.35 -15.47 -13.97
C PRO A 145 0.33 -16.27 -13.14
N LEU A 146 -0.95 -16.20 -13.50
CA LEU A 146 -2.01 -16.92 -12.78
C LEU A 146 -1.75 -18.42 -12.72
N SER A 147 -1.20 -19.01 -13.79
CA SER A 147 -0.80 -20.42 -13.85
C SER A 147 0.29 -20.81 -12.85
N SER A 148 1.07 -19.84 -12.35
CA SER A 148 2.12 -20.06 -11.36
C SER A 148 1.61 -19.93 -9.92
N VAL A 149 0.41 -19.41 -9.70
CA VAL A 149 -0.15 -19.14 -8.37
C VAL A 149 -0.25 -20.42 -7.53
N PRO A 150 -0.81 -21.55 -8.02
CA PRO A 150 -0.93 -22.76 -7.20
C PRO A 150 0.42 -23.28 -6.69
N ALA A 151 1.46 -23.21 -7.52
CA ALA A 151 2.81 -23.65 -7.14
C ALA A 151 3.51 -22.67 -6.19
N ALA A 152 3.20 -21.37 -6.30
CA ALA A 152 3.76 -20.34 -5.43
C ALA A 152 3.10 -20.27 -4.06
N LEU A 153 1.89 -20.82 -3.91
CA LEU A 153 1.18 -20.91 -2.64
C LEU A 153 1.64 -22.15 -1.87
N THR A 154 2.22 -21.91 -0.69
CA THR A 154 2.61 -22.98 0.26
C THR A 154 1.98 -22.73 1.62
N PRO A 155 1.86 -23.75 2.51
CA PRO A 155 1.41 -23.57 3.87
C PRO A 155 2.18 -22.46 4.61
N GLU A 156 3.50 -22.44 4.48
CA GLU A 156 4.39 -21.48 5.14
C GLU A 156 4.13 -20.04 4.63
N ARG A 157 3.90 -19.87 3.34
CA ARG A 157 3.53 -18.58 2.76
C ARG A 157 2.17 -18.13 3.27
N LEU A 158 1.18 -19.02 3.27
CA LEU A 158 -0.17 -18.72 3.76
C LEU A 158 -0.14 -18.29 5.23
N GLU A 159 0.56 -19.02 6.08
CA GLU A 159 0.71 -18.70 7.50
C GLU A 159 1.40 -17.36 7.72
N ARG A 160 2.48 -17.08 6.99
CA ARG A 160 3.16 -15.77 7.05
C ARG A 160 2.23 -14.62 6.68
N ARG A 161 1.47 -14.75 5.59
CA ARG A 161 0.51 -13.72 5.17
C ARG A 161 -0.61 -13.53 6.19
N LEU A 162 -1.11 -14.60 6.78
CA LEU A 162 -2.08 -14.51 7.88
C LEU A 162 -1.49 -13.76 9.08
N SER A 163 -0.27 -14.08 9.49
CA SER A 163 0.41 -13.39 10.59
C SER A 163 0.61 -11.90 10.31
N GLN A 164 1.01 -11.54 9.09
CA GLN A 164 1.14 -10.14 8.67
C GLN A 164 -0.21 -9.41 8.68
N LEU A 165 -1.27 -10.03 8.15
CA LEU A 165 -2.63 -9.46 8.14
C LEU A 165 -3.17 -9.31 9.56
N GLU A 166 -3.02 -10.32 10.41
CA GLU A 166 -3.39 -10.27 11.82
C GLU A 166 -2.68 -9.12 12.52
N GLY A 167 -1.34 -9.04 12.40
CA GLY A 167 -0.54 -7.98 13.01
C GLY A 167 -0.95 -6.58 12.56
N PHE A 168 -1.30 -6.42 11.28
CA PHE A 168 -1.82 -5.17 10.77
C PHE A 168 -3.20 -4.83 11.35
N CYS A 169 -4.14 -5.78 11.35
CA CYS A 169 -5.49 -5.55 11.87
C CYS A 169 -5.52 -5.30 13.38
N ARG A 170 -4.55 -5.85 14.13
CA ARG A 170 -4.42 -5.60 15.58
C ARG A 170 -4.06 -4.15 15.93
N ARG A 171 -3.61 -3.35 14.98
CA ARG A 171 -3.37 -1.90 15.18
C ARG A 171 -4.66 -1.13 15.49
N PHE A 172 -5.83 -1.66 15.10
CA PHE A 172 -7.14 -1.00 15.28
C PHE A 172 -8.23 -1.92 15.84
N ARG A 173 -8.00 -3.24 15.93
CA ARG A 173 -8.98 -4.22 16.43
C ARG A 173 -8.30 -5.27 17.33
N GLN A 174 -8.71 -5.37 18.58
CA GLN A 174 -8.12 -6.35 19.52
C GLN A 174 -8.36 -7.81 19.10
N ARG A 175 -9.53 -8.12 18.57
CA ARG A 175 -9.92 -9.45 18.07
C ARG A 175 -10.38 -9.31 16.61
N PRO A 176 -9.43 -9.27 15.66
CA PRO A 176 -9.78 -9.04 14.26
C PRO A 176 -10.50 -10.24 13.68
N ARG A 177 -11.45 -9.94 12.77
CA ARG A 177 -12.13 -10.90 11.91
C ARG A 177 -11.42 -10.93 10.57
N LEU A 178 -10.83 -12.08 10.26
CA LEU A 178 -10.07 -12.29 9.03
C LEU A 178 -10.82 -13.27 8.12
N ARG A 179 -10.84 -12.99 6.84
CA ARG A 179 -11.46 -13.85 5.83
C ARG A 179 -10.46 -14.20 4.73
N VAL A 180 -10.38 -15.48 4.38
CA VAL A 180 -9.48 -15.98 3.34
C VAL A 180 -10.30 -16.46 2.17
N ALA A 181 -10.03 -15.92 0.98
CA ALA A 181 -10.66 -16.38 -0.25
C ALA A 181 -10.16 -17.77 -0.64
N GLY A 182 -11.01 -18.59 -1.25
CA GLY A 182 -10.60 -19.81 -1.89
C GLY A 182 -9.73 -19.53 -3.12
N LEU A 183 -8.92 -20.50 -3.52
CA LEU A 183 -8.11 -20.41 -4.74
C LEU A 183 -8.97 -20.69 -5.97
N ASN A 184 -9.79 -21.73 -5.88
CA ASN A 184 -10.59 -22.23 -6.98
C ASN A 184 -12.05 -21.73 -6.89
N PRO A 185 -12.80 -21.72 -8.01
CA PRO A 185 -14.23 -21.44 -8.00
C PRO A 185 -14.95 -22.31 -6.96
N HIS A 186 -15.92 -21.73 -6.25
CA HIS A 186 -16.67 -22.37 -5.16
C HIS A 186 -15.78 -23.00 -4.07
N ALA A 187 -14.57 -22.45 -3.87
CA ALA A 187 -13.56 -23.01 -2.96
C ALA A 187 -13.28 -24.50 -3.24
N GLY A 188 -13.20 -24.86 -4.54
CA GLY A 188 -12.88 -26.20 -5.05
C GLY A 188 -14.05 -27.16 -5.16
N GLU A 189 -15.28 -26.80 -4.70
CA GLU A 189 -16.51 -27.62 -4.78
C GLU A 189 -16.26 -29.11 -4.47
N ALA A 190 -15.81 -29.38 -3.26
CA ALA A 190 -15.44 -30.74 -2.81
C ALA A 190 -14.43 -31.46 -3.72
N GLY A 191 -13.53 -30.70 -4.36
CA GLY A 191 -12.47 -31.22 -5.23
C GLY A 191 -12.83 -31.34 -6.71
N GLN A 192 -14.04 -30.95 -7.11
CA GLN A 192 -14.46 -31.01 -8.51
C GLN A 192 -13.87 -29.87 -9.35
N LEU A 193 -13.65 -28.71 -8.77
CA LEU A 193 -13.11 -27.51 -9.44
C LEU A 193 -11.69 -27.17 -9.02
N GLY A 194 -11.02 -28.06 -8.29
CA GLY A 194 -9.67 -27.91 -7.76
C GLY A 194 -9.55 -28.57 -6.40
N THR A 195 -8.37 -28.99 -6.02
CA THR A 195 -8.16 -29.82 -4.81
C THR A 195 -7.35 -29.14 -3.73
N GLU A 196 -6.81 -27.95 -3.98
CA GLU A 196 -5.89 -27.25 -3.08
C GLU A 196 -6.54 -26.95 -1.73
N GLU A 197 -7.82 -26.57 -1.74
CA GLU A 197 -8.60 -26.30 -0.52
C GLU A 197 -8.71 -27.54 0.36
N GLN A 198 -9.02 -28.69 -0.24
CA GLN A 198 -9.12 -29.96 0.49
C GLN A 198 -7.76 -30.52 0.90
N ARG A 199 -6.77 -30.41 0.01
CA ARG A 199 -5.45 -31.03 0.23
C ARG A 199 -4.67 -30.37 1.35
N TRP A 200 -4.76 -29.03 1.48
CA TRP A 200 -3.92 -28.36 2.47
C TRP A 200 -4.46 -27.01 2.98
N ILE A 201 -5.15 -26.18 2.17
CA ILE A 201 -5.56 -24.81 2.60
C ILE A 201 -6.45 -24.88 3.84
N THR A 202 -7.50 -25.69 3.81
CA THR A 202 -8.42 -25.82 4.94
C THR A 202 -7.71 -26.30 6.22
N ALA A 203 -6.79 -27.26 6.09
CA ALA A 203 -6.03 -27.77 7.23
C ALA A 203 -5.09 -26.69 7.81
N CYS A 204 -4.43 -25.93 6.92
CA CYS A 204 -3.56 -24.81 7.31
C CYS A 204 -4.35 -23.72 8.07
N LEU A 205 -5.51 -23.30 7.56
CA LEU A 205 -6.37 -22.29 8.23
C LEU A 205 -6.87 -22.78 9.60
N ARG A 206 -7.29 -24.02 9.70
CA ARG A 206 -7.70 -24.62 10.99
C ARG A 206 -6.55 -24.66 12.00
N ALA A 207 -5.37 -25.09 11.59
CA ALA A 207 -4.19 -25.11 12.44
C ALA A 207 -3.78 -23.70 12.89
N TYR A 208 -3.87 -22.71 11.99
CA TYR A 208 -3.63 -21.30 12.33
C TYR A 208 -4.63 -20.82 13.39
N GLN A 209 -5.94 -21.01 13.18
CA GLN A 209 -7.00 -20.60 14.11
C GLN A 209 -6.81 -21.25 15.50
N GLN A 210 -6.41 -22.52 15.57
CA GLN A 210 -6.18 -23.20 16.86
C GLN A 210 -5.02 -22.59 17.67
N ARG A 211 -4.00 -22.09 16.99
CA ARG A 211 -2.85 -21.42 17.63
C ARG A 211 -3.10 -19.95 17.97
N HIS A 212 -4.09 -19.33 17.32
CA HIS A 212 -4.42 -17.90 17.42
C HIS A 212 -5.85 -17.69 17.91
N ASN A 213 -6.08 -17.86 19.21
CA ASN A 213 -7.42 -17.80 19.82
C ASN A 213 -8.04 -16.39 19.87
N ASN A 214 -7.24 -15.35 19.61
CA ASN A 214 -7.65 -13.95 19.69
C ASN A 214 -8.05 -13.36 18.33
N ILE A 215 -8.34 -14.21 17.35
CA ILE A 215 -8.90 -13.81 16.04
C ILE A 215 -10.13 -14.64 15.73
N GLN A 216 -10.91 -14.19 14.76
CA GLN A 216 -11.91 -14.99 14.08
C GLN A 216 -11.43 -15.19 12.65
N LEU A 217 -11.18 -16.43 12.24
CA LEU A 217 -10.69 -16.76 10.91
C LEU A 217 -11.74 -17.56 10.16
N GLU A 218 -12.20 -17.03 9.05
CA GLU A 218 -13.14 -17.67 8.13
C GLU A 218 -12.44 -18.01 6.81
N GLY A 219 -12.63 -19.22 6.32
CA GLY A 219 -12.10 -19.61 5.00
C GLY A 219 -11.76 -21.10 4.90
N PRO A 220 -11.44 -21.57 3.69
CA PRO A 220 -11.50 -20.80 2.44
C PRO A 220 -12.96 -20.51 2.03
N VAL A 221 -13.29 -19.26 1.75
CA VAL A 221 -14.62 -18.82 1.29
C VAL A 221 -14.64 -18.78 -0.23
N PRO A 222 -15.74 -19.19 -0.91
CA PRO A 222 -15.83 -19.05 -2.36
C PRO A 222 -15.48 -17.65 -2.83
N PRO A 223 -14.58 -17.50 -3.83
CA PRO A 223 -14.01 -16.18 -4.21
C PRO A 223 -15.07 -15.15 -4.65
N ASP A 224 -16.13 -15.61 -5.30
CA ASP A 224 -17.24 -14.80 -5.79
C ASP A 224 -18.11 -14.21 -4.67
N THR A 225 -18.16 -14.85 -3.50
CA THR A 225 -18.95 -14.41 -2.35
C THR A 225 -18.11 -13.86 -1.18
N CYS A 226 -16.80 -14.01 -1.25
CA CYS A 226 -15.86 -13.61 -0.19
C CYS A 226 -16.02 -12.13 0.23
N TRP A 227 -16.44 -11.27 -0.68
CA TRP A 227 -16.45 -9.81 -0.54
C TRP A 227 -17.85 -9.20 -0.31
N LEU A 228 -18.89 -10.02 -0.20
CA LEU A 228 -20.28 -9.51 -0.14
C LEU A 228 -20.51 -8.52 1.00
N GLY A 229 -20.07 -8.83 2.21
CA GLY A 229 -20.20 -7.94 3.36
C GLY A 229 -19.35 -6.65 3.26
N ALA A 230 -18.31 -6.65 2.43
CA ALA A 230 -17.46 -5.47 2.24
C ALA A 230 -18.20 -4.31 1.57
N ALA A 231 -19.08 -4.60 0.59
CA ALA A 231 -19.84 -3.56 -0.07
C ALA A 231 -20.86 -2.89 0.87
N GLN A 232 -21.50 -3.65 1.74
CA GLN A 232 -22.43 -3.14 2.75
C GLN A 232 -21.70 -2.29 3.78
N ALA A 233 -20.60 -2.81 4.35
CA ALA A 233 -19.79 -2.11 5.31
C ALA A 233 -19.16 -0.82 4.74
N TRP A 234 -18.85 -0.77 3.44
CA TRP A 234 -18.32 0.40 2.77
C TRP A 234 -19.34 1.53 2.67
N ASN A 235 -20.59 1.21 2.33
CA ASN A 235 -21.61 2.19 1.97
C ASN A 235 -22.48 2.63 3.16
N ASP A 236 -22.55 1.85 4.25
CA ASP A 236 -23.45 2.10 5.36
C ASP A 236 -22.78 1.90 6.73
N SER A 237 -22.82 2.94 7.55
CA SER A 237 -22.27 2.92 8.92
C SER A 237 -23.02 1.96 9.87
N GLN A 238 -24.27 1.59 9.55
CA GLN A 238 -25.04 0.63 10.34
C GLN A 238 -24.66 -0.83 10.02
N HIS A 239 -23.98 -1.05 8.89
CA HIS A 239 -23.62 -2.37 8.39
C HIS A 239 -22.09 -2.64 8.42
N VAL A 240 -21.31 -1.89 9.19
CA VAL A 240 -19.85 -2.08 9.29
C VAL A 240 -19.47 -3.47 9.81
N GLU A 241 -20.33 -4.10 10.58
CA GLU A 241 -20.11 -5.46 11.10
C GLU A 241 -20.35 -6.56 10.04
N GLU A 242 -20.88 -6.24 8.87
CA GLU A 242 -20.97 -7.18 7.73
C GLU A 242 -19.59 -7.39 7.07
N GLY A 243 -18.72 -6.39 7.10
CA GLY A 243 -17.36 -6.48 6.61
C GLY A 243 -16.42 -7.18 7.59
N CYS A 244 -15.32 -7.74 7.11
CA CYS A 244 -14.23 -8.25 7.93
C CYS A 244 -13.17 -7.17 8.14
N ASP A 245 -12.34 -7.33 9.19
CA ASP A 245 -11.23 -6.41 9.46
C ASP A 245 -10.07 -6.63 8.49
N GLY A 246 -9.93 -7.84 7.94
CA GLY A 246 -8.92 -8.14 6.93
C GLY A 246 -9.33 -9.30 6.01
N TYR A 247 -9.00 -9.14 4.74
CA TYR A 247 -9.19 -10.15 3.70
C TYR A 247 -7.83 -10.62 3.20
N LEU A 248 -7.65 -11.94 3.06
CA LEU A 248 -6.50 -12.51 2.40
C LEU A 248 -6.92 -13.05 1.04
N ALA A 249 -6.47 -12.39 -0.01
CA ALA A 249 -6.60 -12.86 -1.38
C ALA A 249 -5.39 -13.70 -1.77
N LEU A 250 -5.61 -14.79 -2.50
CA LEU A 250 -4.55 -15.73 -2.84
C LEU A 250 -3.74 -15.29 -4.08
N TYR A 251 -4.33 -14.44 -4.94
CA TYR A 251 -3.65 -13.85 -6.09
C TYR A 251 -4.07 -12.41 -6.33
N HIS A 252 -3.30 -11.72 -7.16
CA HIS A 252 -3.37 -10.27 -7.37
C HIS A 252 -4.79 -9.77 -7.71
N ASP A 253 -5.39 -10.24 -8.80
CA ASP A 253 -6.67 -9.70 -9.27
C ASP A 253 -7.84 -10.08 -8.37
N GLN A 254 -7.76 -11.24 -7.68
CA GLN A 254 -8.75 -11.65 -6.69
C GLN A 254 -8.93 -10.59 -5.59
N GLY A 255 -7.83 -9.99 -5.15
CA GLY A 255 -7.86 -8.95 -4.13
C GLY A 255 -8.06 -7.55 -4.69
N LEU A 256 -7.48 -7.25 -5.86
CA LEU A 256 -7.49 -5.88 -6.38
C LEU A 256 -8.79 -5.50 -7.08
N ILE A 257 -9.51 -6.43 -7.69
CA ILE A 257 -10.81 -6.14 -8.31
C ILE A 257 -11.78 -5.54 -7.28
N PRO A 258 -12.06 -6.19 -6.13
CA PRO A 258 -12.96 -5.61 -5.13
C PRO A 258 -12.45 -4.27 -4.56
N VAL A 259 -11.15 -4.12 -4.34
CA VAL A 259 -10.56 -2.84 -3.90
C VAL A 259 -10.81 -1.73 -4.92
N LYS A 260 -10.56 -2.00 -6.20
CA LYS A 260 -10.73 -1.00 -7.26
C LYS A 260 -12.19 -0.64 -7.53
N VAL A 261 -13.11 -1.60 -7.39
CA VAL A 261 -14.55 -1.37 -7.55
C VAL A 261 -15.11 -0.53 -6.41
N LEU A 262 -14.70 -0.80 -5.16
CA LEU A 262 -15.26 -0.13 -3.99
C LEU A 262 -14.51 1.17 -3.62
N ALA A 263 -13.20 1.17 -3.70
CA ALA A 263 -12.35 2.14 -3.02
C ALA A 263 -11.29 2.81 -3.91
N PHE A 264 -11.50 2.92 -5.22
CA PHE A 264 -10.49 3.35 -6.19
C PHE A 264 -9.71 4.60 -5.75
N ASP A 265 -10.41 5.67 -5.35
CA ASP A 265 -9.77 6.95 -4.97
C ASP A 265 -9.23 6.96 -3.53
N GLN A 266 -9.61 5.98 -2.69
CA GLN A 266 -9.24 5.86 -1.28
C GLN A 266 -8.20 4.77 -1.02
N ALA A 267 -7.93 3.93 -2.02
CA ALA A 267 -7.02 2.81 -1.87
C ALA A 267 -5.57 3.29 -1.66
N VAL A 268 -4.97 2.76 -0.62
CA VAL A 268 -3.58 3.00 -0.22
C VAL A 268 -2.81 1.70 -0.33
N ASN A 269 -1.74 1.70 -1.11
CA ASN A 269 -0.81 0.58 -1.15
C ASN A 269 0.08 0.63 0.10
N THR A 270 0.02 -0.41 0.89
CA THR A 270 0.73 -0.53 2.17
C THR A 270 1.67 -1.73 2.11
N THR A 271 2.93 -1.53 2.51
CA THR A 271 3.90 -2.61 2.59
C THR A 271 3.97 -3.14 4.01
N LEU A 272 3.69 -4.43 4.20
CA LEU A 272 3.86 -5.16 5.45
C LEU A 272 5.17 -5.95 5.43
N GLY A 273 5.67 -6.32 6.62
CA GLY A 273 6.93 -7.07 6.75
C GLY A 273 8.18 -6.20 6.87
N LEU A 274 8.05 -4.88 6.78
CA LEU A 274 9.09 -3.92 7.15
C LEU A 274 9.01 -3.61 8.67
N PRO A 275 10.09 -3.13 9.31
CA PRO A 275 10.08 -2.75 10.73
C PRO A 275 9.23 -1.52 11.03
N PHE A 276 8.73 -0.83 10.01
CA PHE A 276 7.84 0.32 10.09
C PHE A 276 6.72 0.19 9.05
N LEU A 277 5.65 0.99 9.21
CA LEU A 277 4.60 1.07 8.23
C LEU A 277 5.04 1.89 7.02
N ARG A 278 4.94 1.34 5.81
CA ARG A 278 5.12 2.09 4.57
C ARG A 278 3.81 2.17 3.82
N THR A 279 3.42 3.38 3.44
CA THR A 279 2.23 3.65 2.61
C THR A 279 2.60 4.39 1.34
N SER A 280 1.79 4.25 0.31
CA SER A 280 1.92 5.00 -0.94
C SER A 280 0.59 5.13 -1.66
N PRO A 281 0.40 6.16 -2.50
CA PRO A 281 -0.69 6.22 -3.46
C PRO A 281 -0.67 5.00 -4.39
N ASP A 282 -1.86 4.57 -4.80
CA ASP A 282 -2.04 3.45 -5.72
C ASP A 282 -2.28 3.94 -7.16
N HIS A 283 -1.36 4.76 -7.66
CA HIS A 283 -1.34 5.25 -9.05
C HIS A 283 0.09 5.43 -9.56
N GLY A 284 0.25 5.58 -10.87
CA GLY A 284 1.55 5.82 -11.48
C GLY A 284 2.05 7.25 -11.32
N THR A 285 3.17 7.54 -11.96
CA THR A 285 3.90 8.81 -11.86
C THR A 285 3.15 10.03 -12.42
N GLY A 286 2.18 9.85 -13.34
CA GLY A 286 1.39 10.94 -13.92
C GLY A 286 2.23 11.98 -14.64
N PHE A 287 3.18 11.56 -15.46
CA PHE A 287 4.07 12.46 -16.23
C PHE A 287 3.34 13.51 -17.04
N ASP A 288 2.17 13.14 -17.58
CA ASP A 288 1.28 14.02 -18.35
C ASP A 288 0.72 15.18 -17.50
N ARG A 289 0.74 15.07 -16.18
CA ARG A 289 0.24 16.07 -15.23
C ARG A 289 1.35 16.90 -14.57
N ALA A 290 2.60 16.50 -14.78
CA ALA A 290 3.74 17.16 -14.13
C ALA A 290 3.83 18.66 -14.53
N GLY A 291 3.99 19.55 -13.55
CA GLY A 291 4.09 21.00 -13.76
C GLY A 291 2.79 21.70 -14.13
N GLN A 292 1.65 20.99 -14.31
CA GLN A 292 0.38 21.58 -14.77
C GLN A 292 -0.55 22.04 -13.61
N GLY A 293 -0.29 21.67 -12.38
CA GLY A 293 -1.18 21.93 -11.24
C GLY A 293 -2.44 21.06 -11.20
N SER A 294 -2.67 20.19 -12.20
CA SER A 294 -3.89 19.38 -12.37
C SER A 294 -3.85 18.01 -11.66
N ALA A 295 -2.72 17.59 -11.10
CA ALA A 295 -2.61 16.34 -10.37
C ALA A 295 -3.45 16.37 -9.09
N ARG A 296 -4.29 15.35 -8.88
CA ARG A 296 -5.12 15.24 -7.65
C ARG A 296 -4.26 14.83 -6.46
N GLY A 297 -4.52 15.43 -5.28
CA GLY A 297 -3.81 15.13 -4.03
C GLY A 297 -4.47 14.02 -3.19
N ALA A 298 -5.68 13.56 -3.54
CA ALA A 298 -6.50 12.70 -2.69
C ALA A 298 -5.83 11.37 -2.29
N SER A 299 -5.25 10.63 -3.25
CA SER A 299 -4.58 9.36 -2.94
C SER A 299 -3.32 9.55 -2.08
N MET A 300 -2.59 10.67 -2.26
CA MET A 300 -1.46 11.01 -1.40
C MET A 300 -1.93 11.38 0.01
N LEU A 301 -3.03 12.12 0.12
CA LEU A 301 -3.65 12.44 1.40
C LEU A 301 -4.09 11.17 2.12
N ALA A 302 -4.76 10.25 1.43
CA ALA A 302 -5.15 8.95 2.00
C ALA A 302 -3.94 8.14 2.49
N ALA A 303 -2.82 8.16 1.75
CA ALA A 303 -1.59 7.49 2.16
C ALA A 303 -0.98 8.14 3.43
N ILE A 304 -0.97 9.47 3.50
CA ILE A 304 -0.51 10.21 4.68
C ILE A 304 -1.41 9.92 5.88
N ASP A 305 -2.73 10.03 5.73
CA ASP A 305 -3.69 9.78 6.81
C ASP A 305 -3.57 8.35 7.34
N THR A 306 -3.39 7.37 6.46
CA THR A 306 -3.16 5.97 6.85
C THR A 306 -1.87 5.80 7.63
N ALA A 307 -0.79 6.47 7.22
CA ALA A 307 0.48 6.43 7.94
C ALA A 307 0.38 7.06 9.34
N VAL A 308 -0.34 8.17 9.47
CA VAL A 308 -0.56 8.86 10.75
C VAL A 308 -1.45 8.04 11.68
N GLU A 309 -2.49 7.38 11.15
CA GLU A 309 -3.44 6.61 11.95
C GLU A 309 -2.89 5.27 12.41
N LEU A 310 -2.06 4.63 11.60
CA LEU A 310 -1.62 3.22 11.80
C LEU A 310 -0.10 3.06 11.96
N GLY A 311 0.67 4.12 11.82
CA GLY A 311 2.13 4.13 11.94
C GLY A 311 2.69 3.98 13.34
#